data_2ffddd9b60936b870e69d42182e182d6
#
_entry.id   2ffddd9b60936b870e69d42182e182d6
#
_cell.length_a   1.000
_cell.length_b   1.000
_cell.length_c   1.000
_cell.angle_alpha   90.00
_cell.angle_beta   90.00
_cell.angle_gamma   90.00
#
_symmetry.space_group_name_H-M   'P 1'
#
loop_
_entity.id
_entity.type
_entity.pdbx_description
1 polymer ?
#
loop_
_entity_poly.entity_id
_entity_poly.type
_entity_poly.pdbx_seq_one_letter_code
_entity_poly.pdbx_strand_id
1 'polypeptide(L)'
;VPARLVIYRIPPAPDAPERYRAAGLGEESPEVPLSVLINPKIEPLTDDSEEALEGCLSVPGMTGMVRRPTRIGYRALGLDGGEIEGTAEGFHARVIQHECDHLEGILFPRRMTDLATFGFAEEIERCLMEERKEEEPENG
;
A
#
# COMPACT_ATOMS: atom_id res chain seq x y z
N VAL A 1 -19.43 -7.49 -19.93
CA VAL A 1 -18.29 -6.56 -19.88
C VAL A 1 -17.67 -6.67 -18.51
N PRO A 2 -16.39 -7.05 -18.40
CA PRO A 2 -15.74 -7.09 -17.10
C PRO A 2 -15.71 -5.67 -16.51
N ALA A 3 -16.27 -5.51 -15.32
CA ALA A 3 -16.23 -4.24 -14.61
C ALA A 3 -14.83 -4.02 -14.02
N ARG A 4 -14.25 -2.85 -14.25
CA ARG A 4 -13.03 -2.41 -13.60
C ARG A 4 -13.42 -1.76 -12.29
N LEU A 5 -13.25 -2.46 -11.18
CA LEU A 5 -13.61 -1.93 -9.88
C LEU A 5 -12.58 -2.32 -8.82
N VAL A 6 -12.44 -1.46 -7.84
CA VAL A 6 -11.61 -1.62 -6.66
C VAL A 6 -12.48 -1.52 -5.43
N ILE A 7 -12.32 -2.45 -4.51
CA ILE A 7 -12.96 -2.42 -3.19
C ILE A 7 -11.86 -2.44 -2.15
N TYR A 8 -11.88 -1.49 -1.24
CA TYR A 8 -10.89 -1.44 -0.17
C TYR A 8 -11.47 -0.84 1.11
N ARG A 9 -10.79 -1.13 2.20
CA ARG A 9 -11.07 -0.58 3.52
C ARG A 9 -9.74 -0.42 4.27
N ILE A 10 -9.61 0.64 5.03
CA ILE A 10 -8.47 0.82 5.93
C ILE A 10 -9.01 0.88 7.35
N PRO A 11 -8.76 -0.16 8.18
CA PRO A 11 -9.19 -0.16 9.58
C PRO A 11 -8.37 0.83 10.39
N PRO A 12 -8.86 1.24 11.58
CA PRO A 12 -8.04 2.03 12.49
C PRO A 12 -6.80 1.24 12.91
N ALA A 13 -5.68 1.96 13.15
CA ALA A 13 -4.38 1.33 13.38
C ALA A 13 -4.38 0.26 14.49
N PRO A 14 -5.06 0.42 15.64
CA PRO A 14 -5.09 -0.61 16.67
C PRO A 14 -5.69 -1.95 16.21
N ASP A 15 -6.62 -1.92 15.27
CA ASP A 15 -7.33 -3.09 14.76
C ASP A 15 -6.73 -3.64 13.47
N ALA A 16 -5.71 -2.96 12.94
CA ALA A 16 -5.10 -3.33 11.68
C ALA A 16 -4.12 -4.51 11.82
N PRO A 17 -4.06 -5.40 10.82
CA PRO A 17 -3.01 -6.40 10.78
C PRO A 17 -1.61 -5.77 10.79
N GLU A 18 -0.65 -6.44 11.41
CA GLU A 18 0.72 -5.94 11.50
C GLU A 18 1.34 -5.63 10.13
N ARG A 19 0.97 -6.39 9.10
CA ARG A 19 1.43 -6.12 7.73
C ARG A 19 1.06 -4.73 7.23
N TYR A 20 -0.02 -4.12 7.74
CA TYR A 20 -0.42 -2.77 7.38
C TYR A 20 0.52 -1.73 7.99
N ARG A 21 0.99 -1.98 9.20
CA ARG A 21 1.99 -1.11 9.84
C ARG A 21 3.33 -1.18 9.09
N ALA A 22 3.72 -2.36 8.68
CA ALA A 22 4.92 -2.56 7.86
C ALA A 22 4.81 -1.83 6.51
N ALA A 23 3.61 -1.71 5.97
CA ALA A 23 3.33 -0.98 4.73
C ALA A 23 3.13 0.53 4.94
N GLY A 24 3.31 1.04 6.15
CA GLY A 24 3.28 2.48 6.43
C GLY A 24 2.05 2.99 7.16
N LEU A 25 1.14 2.12 7.61
CA LEU A 25 0.00 2.54 8.44
C LEU A 25 0.51 3.00 9.80
N GLY A 26 0.42 4.30 10.06
CA GLY A 26 0.76 4.90 11.34
C GLY A 26 -0.45 5.05 12.25
N GLU A 27 -0.20 5.35 13.53
CA GLU A 27 -1.26 5.56 14.52
C GLU A 27 -2.19 6.73 14.16
N GLU A 28 -1.66 7.71 13.43
CA GLU A 28 -2.40 8.89 12.97
C GLU A 28 -3.03 8.71 11.60
N SER A 29 -2.85 7.54 10.97
CA SER A 29 -3.45 7.27 9.67
C SER A 29 -4.97 7.23 9.79
N PRO A 30 -5.70 7.98 8.97
CA PRO A 30 -7.15 7.99 9.06
C PRO A 30 -7.75 6.63 8.70
N GLU A 31 -8.79 6.25 9.43
CA GLU A 31 -9.64 5.13 9.04
C GLU A 31 -10.36 5.46 7.75
N VAL A 32 -10.44 4.49 6.84
CA VAL A 32 -11.22 4.63 5.62
C VAL A 32 -12.29 3.52 5.60
N PRO A 33 -13.57 3.89 5.54
CA PRO A 33 -14.64 2.90 5.48
C PRO A 33 -14.58 2.10 4.18
N LEU A 34 -15.31 1.00 4.11
CA LEU A 34 -15.41 0.20 2.89
C LEU A 34 -15.78 1.10 1.71
N SER A 35 -14.92 1.14 0.73
CA SER A 35 -15.01 2.04 -0.41
C SER A 35 -14.98 1.24 -1.71
N VAL A 36 -15.80 1.66 -2.67
CA VAL A 36 -15.86 1.07 -3.99
C VAL A 36 -15.56 2.14 -5.03
N LEU A 37 -14.57 1.88 -5.86
CA LEU A 37 -14.18 2.77 -6.96
C LEU A 37 -14.38 2.01 -8.28
N ILE A 38 -15.25 2.52 -9.12
CA ILE A 38 -15.55 1.95 -10.44
C ILE A 38 -14.84 2.78 -11.50
N ASN A 39 -14.13 2.10 -12.40
CA ASN A 39 -13.31 2.72 -13.44
C ASN A 39 -12.34 3.78 -12.88
N PRO A 40 -11.56 3.44 -11.84
CA PRO A 40 -10.69 4.41 -11.21
C PRO A 40 -9.59 4.89 -12.15
N LYS A 41 -9.27 6.17 -12.02
CA LYS A 41 -8.09 6.79 -12.62
C LYS A 41 -7.31 7.49 -11.52
N ILE A 42 -6.01 7.31 -11.53
CA ILE A 42 -5.14 7.91 -10.53
C ILE A 42 -4.01 8.68 -11.21
N GLU A 43 -3.53 9.72 -10.52
CA GLU A 43 -2.35 10.47 -10.95
C GLU A 43 -1.52 10.86 -9.72
N PRO A 44 -0.18 10.84 -9.82
CA PRO A 44 0.65 11.37 -8.75
C PRO A 44 0.50 12.88 -8.66
N LEU A 45 0.41 13.40 -7.43
CA LEU A 45 0.32 14.83 -7.13
C LEU A 45 1.61 15.40 -6.57
N THR A 46 2.65 14.57 -6.45
CA THR A 46 3.94 14.98 -5.92
C THR A 46 5.04 14.15 -6.58
N ASP A 47 6.25 14.69 -6.60
CA ASP A 47 7.45 13.96 -7.00
C ASP A 47 8.03 13.14 -5.84
N ASP A 48 7.52 13.33 -4.63
CA ASP A 48 7.94 12.58 -3.45
C ASP A 48 7.41 11.15 -3.51
N SER A 49 8.28 10.21 -3.16
CA SER A 49 7.93 8.80 -3.06
C SER A 49 8.49 8.20 -1.78
N GLU A 50 7.90 7.11 -1.33
CA GLU A 50 8.30 6.41 -0.12
C GLU A 50 8.33 4.92 -0.37
N GLU A 51 9.34 4.25 0.18
CA GLU A 51 9.41 2.80 0.19
C GLU A 51 8.74 2.24 1.43
N ALA A 52 7.94 1.20 1.25
CA ALA A 52 7.38 0.44 2.35
C ALA A 52 7.16 -1.01 1.91
N LEU A 53 7.07 -1.90 2.89
CA LEU A 53 6.78 -3.30 2.62
C LEU A 53 5.35 -3.45 2.13
N GLU A 54 5.19 -4.17 1.02
CA GLU A 54 3.88 -4.58 0.53
C GLU A 54 3.77 -6.10 0.50
N GLY A 55 2.56 -6.57 0.71
CA GLY A 55 2.18 -7.95 0.55
C GLY A 55 0.83 -8.02 -0.15
N CYS A 56 0.49 -9.16 -0.69
CA CYS A 56 -0.76 -9.36 -1.41
C CYS A 56 -1.22 -10.80 -1.28
N LEU A 57 -2.53 -11.01 -1.17
CA LEU A 57 -3.09 -12.37 -1.13
C LEU A 57 -2.82 -13.15 -2.41
N SER A 58 -2.58 -12.45 -3.54
CA SER A 58 -2.18 -13.07 -4.80
C SER A 58 -0.71 -13.50 -4.83
N VAL A 59 0.08 -13.09 -3.83
CA VAL A 59 1.48 -13.49 -3.63
C VAL A 59 1.62 -13.97 -2.18
N PRO A 60 1.06 -15.14 -1.86
CA PRO A 60 0.90 -15.56 -0.47
C PRO A 60 2.22 -15.70 0.30
N GLY A 61 2.24 -15.14 1.52
CA GLY A 61 3.35 -15.28 2.45
C GLY A 61 4.60 -14.50 2.10
N MET A 62 4.60 -13.71 1.04
CA MET A 62 5.77 -12.95 0.60
C MET A 62 5.55 -11.45 0.68
N THR A 63 6.61 -10.72 0.95
CA THR A 63 6.61 -9.24 0.99
C THR A 63 7.85 -8.70 0.28
N GLY A 64 7.80 -7.43 -0.07
CA GLY A 64 8.92 -6.71 -0.65
C GLY A 64 8.75 -5.20 -0.53
N MET A 65 9.86 -4.49 -0.63
CA MET A 65 9.85 -3.03 -0.58
C MET A 65 9.42 -2.46 -1.92
N VAL A 66 8.38 -1.63 -1.89
CA VAL A 66 7.84 -0.97 -3.08
C VAL A 66 7.85 0.54 -2.87
N ARG A 67 8.42 1.25 -3.82
CA ARG A 67 8.41 2.71 -3.82
C ARG A 67 7.17 3.21 -4.55
N ARG A 68 6.40 4.07 -3.88
CA ARG A 68 5.21 4.68 -4.47
C ARG A 68 5.14 6.16 -4.17
N PRO A 69 4.51 6.96 -5.08
CA PRO A 69 4.19 8.35 -4.75
C PRO A 69 3.43 8.45 -3.43
N THR A 70 3.79 9.44 -2.62
CA THR A 70 3.20 9.64 -1.29
C THR A 70 1.84 10.31 -1.34
N ARG A 71 1.48 10.90 -2.46
CA ARG A 71 0.22 11.61 -2.64
C ARG A 71 -0.29 11.42 -4.06
N ILE A 72 -1.57 11.06 -4.17
CA ILE A 72 -2.24 10.86 -5.44
C ILE A 72 -3.58 11.58 -5.49
N GLY A 73 -4.01 11.94 -6.69
CA GLY A 73 -5.39 12.27 -6.99
C GLY A 73 -6.06 11.04 -7.59
N TYR A 74 -7.33 10.85 -7.29
CA TYR A 74 -8.10 9.77 -7.87
C TYR A 74 -9.47 10.26 -8.31
N ARG A 75 -10.00 9.64 -9.34
CA ARG A 75 -11.31 9.87 -9.89
C ARG A 75 -11.94 8.53 -10.25
N ALA A 76 -13.19 8.34 -9.89
CA ALA A 76 -13.91 7.09 -10.11
C ALA A 76 -15.41 7.33 -10.14
N LEU A 77 -16.17 6.27 -10.41
CA LEU A 77 -17.61 6.26 -10.18
C LEU A 77 -17.91 5.49 -8.90
N GLY A 78 -18.89 5.96 -8.13
CA GLY A 78 -19.42 5.25 -6.98
C GLY A 78 -20.48 4.22 -7.37
N LEU A 79 -20.99 3.48 -6.38
CA LEU A 79 -22.04 2.48 -6.58
C LEU A 79 -23.34 3.08 -7.13
N ASP A 80 -23.60 4.33 -6.83
CA ASP A 80 -24.77 5.07 -7.31
C ASP A 80 -24.59 5.62 -8.74
N GLY A 81 -23.42 5.42 -9.35
CA GLY A 81 -23.07 5.97 -10.65
C GLY A 81 -22.59 7.41 -10.61
N GLY A 82 -22.56 8.04 -9.43
CA GLY A 82 -22.06 9.40 -9.26
C GLY A 82 -20.53 9.46 -9.31
N GLU A 83 -20.01 10.58 -9.79
CA GLU A 83 -18.57 10.81 -9.82
C GLU A 83 -18.00 11.00 -8.41
N ILE A 84 -16.87 10.34 -8.17
CA ILE A 84 -16.06 10.49 -6.97
C ILE A 84 -14.71 11.08 -7.39
N GLU A 85 -14.29 12.14 -6.71
CA GLU A 85 -13.00 12.75 -6.93
C GLU A 85 -12.37 13.06 -5.56
N GLY A 86 -11.10 12.75 -5.39
CA GLY A 86 -10.44 12.98 -4.12
C GLY A 86 -8.92 12.89 -4.21
N THR A 87 -8.30 13.10 -3.07
CA THR A 87 -6.86 12.94 -2.89
C THR A 87 -6.60 11.96 -1.76
N ALA A 88 -5.49 11.24 -1.83
CA ALA A 88 -5.05 10.32 -0.80
C ALA A 88 -3.57 10.47 -0.56
N GLU A 89 -3.15 10.27 0.68
CA GLU A 89 -1.78 10.40 1.13
C GLU A 89 -1.34 9.15 1.91
N GLY A 90 -0.03 8.91 1.96
CA GLY A 90 0.57 7.86 2.78
C GLY A 90 0.02 6.47 2.47
N PHE A 91 -0.37 5.76 3.51
CA PHE A 91 -0.89 4.39 3.39
C PHE A 91 -2.13 4.32 2.51
N HIS A 92 -3.06 5.26 2.63
CA HIS A 92 -4.26 5.33 1.79
C HIS A 92 -3.90 5.42 0.30
N ALA A 93 -2.94 6.30 -0.04
CA ALA A 93 -2.45 6.42 -1.41
C ALA A 93 -1.83 5.11 -1.90
N ARG A 94 -1.07 4.42 -1.05
CA ARG A 94 -0.45 3.14 -1.35
C ARG A 94 -1.49 2.06 -1.65
N VAL A 95 -2.53 1.97 -0.83
CA VAL A 95 -3.61 0.99 -1.01
C VAL A 95 -4.31 1.19 -2.34
N ILE A 96 -4.70 2.41 -2.66
CA ILE A 96 -5.37 2.70 -3.94
C ILE A 96 -4.47 2.33 -5.12
N GLN A 97 -3.19 2.70 -5.09
CA GLN A 97 -2.24 2.38 -6.15
C GLN A 97 -2.05 0.87 -6.32
N HIS A 98 -1.91 0.15 -5.20
CA HIS A 98 -1.77 -1.30 -5.20
C HIS A 98 -2.98 -1.97 -5.86
N GLU A 99 -4.18 -1.56 -5.47
CA GLU A 99 -5.42 -2.13 -6.00
C GLU A 99 -5.66 -1.73 -7.47
N CYS A 100 -5.31 -0.51 -7.87
CA CYS A 100 -5.40 -0.10 -9.26
C CYS A 100 -4.41 -0.86 -10.15
N ASP A 101 -3.23 -1.21 -9.63
CA ASP A 101 -2.27 -2.04 -10.35
C ASP A 101 -2.89 -3.40 -10.71
N HIS A 102 -3.69 -3.99 -9.82
CA HIS A 102 -4.39 -5.25 -10.11
C HIS A 102 -5.28 -5.16 -11.34
N LEU A 103 -5.91 -4.02 -11.58
CA LEU A 103 -6.75 -3.82 -12.75
C LEU A 103 -5.94 -3.86 -14.06
N GLU A 104 -4.67 -3.53 -14.00
CA GLU A 104 -3.72 -3.59 -15.12
C GLU A 104 -2.95 -4.91 -15.16
N GLY A 105 -3.29 -5.88 -14.30
CA GLY A 105 -2.60 -7.15 -14.19
C GLY A 105 -1.21 -7.04 -13.56
N ILE A 106 -0.96 -6.00 -12.78
CA ILE A 106 0.32 -5.74 -12.13
C ILE A 106 0.25 -6.14 -10.66
N LEU A 107 1.10 -7.07 -10.25
CA LEU A 107 1.30 -7.40 -8.84
C LEU A 107 2.52 -6.64 -8.31
N PHE A 108 2.58 -6.43 -6.99
CA PHE A 108 3.59 -5.55 -6.39
C PHE A 108 5.05 -5.92 -6.72
N PRO A 109 5.45 -7.21 -6.92
CA PRO A 109 6.83 -7.52 -7.30
C PRO A 109 7.29 -6.85 -8.60
N ARG A 110 6.38 -6.57 -9.51
CA ARG A 110 6.70 -5.86 -10.77
C ARG A 110 7.02 -4.38 -10.54
N ARG A 111 6.61 -3.81 -9.41
CA ARG A 111 6.91 -2.44 -9.03
C ARG A 111 8.19 -2.32 -8.22
N MET A 112 8.78 -3.45 -7.81
CA MET A 112 10.01 -3.45 -7.02
C MET A 112 11.20 -3.06 -7.87
N THR A 113 12.08 -2.23 -7.29
CA THR A 113 13.34 -1.83 -7.92
C THR A 113 14.52 -2.66 -7.42
N ASP A 114 14.39 -3.27 -6.25
CA ASP A 114 15.42 -4.11 -5.64
C ASP A 114 14.80 -5.42 -5.14
N LEU A 115 14.99 -6.48 -5.90
CA LEU A 115 14.47 -7.81 -5.55
C LEU A 115 15.18 -8.44 -4.36
N ALA A 116 16.29 -7.88 -3.89
CA ALA A 116 16.94 -8.35 -2.66
C ALA A 116 16.07 -8.17 -1.43
N THR A 117 15.07 -7.29 -1.49
CA THR A 117 14.10 -7.07 -0.41
C THR A 117 12.87 -8.00 -0.51
N PHE A 118 12.77 -8.79 -1.57
CA PHE A 118 11.65 -9.71 -1.80
C PHE A 118 11.93 -11.05 -1.13
N GLY A 119 11.01 -11.50 -0.31
CA GLY A 119 11.15 -12.79 0.36
C GLY A 119 9.93 -13.13 1.21
N PHE A 120 10.02 -14.23 1.93
CA PHE A 120 8.98 -14.61 2.88
C PHE A 120 8.85 -13.54 3.96
N ALA A 121 7.62 -13.19 4.30
CA ALA A 121 7.31 -12.10 5.24
C ALA A 121 8.06 -12.23 6.56
N GLU A 122 8.08 -13.44 7.14
CA GLU A 122 8.77 -13.70 8.41
C GLU A 122 10.28 -13.47 8.32
N GLU A 123 10.90 -13.88 7.22
CA GLU A 123 12.34 -13.70 7.01
C GLU A 123 12.69 -12.23 6.79
N ILE A 124 11.90 -11.50 6.01
CA ILE A 124 12.12 -10.08 5.76
C ILE A 124 11.95 -9.28 7.05
N GLU A 125 10.92 -9.53 7.83
CA GLU A 125 10.70 -8.86 9.11
C GLU A 125 11.87 -9.12 10.08
N ARG A 126 12.36 -10.34 10.13
CA ARG A 126 13.51 -10.69 10.96
C ARG A 126 14.77 -9.91 10.54
N CYS A 127 15.07 -9.86 9.25
CA CYS A 127 16.21 -9.10 8.74
C CYS A 127 16.11 -7.61 9.08
N LEU A 128 14.93 -7.01 8.95
CA LEU A 128 14.72 -5.60 9.29
C LEU A 128 14.88 -5.33 10.79
N MET A 129 14.45 -6.26 11.63
CA MET A 129 14.65 -6.15 13.08
C MET A 129 16.13 -6.24 13.47
N GLU A 130 16.89 -7.12 12.80
CA GLU A 130 18.33 -7.25 13.02
C GLU A 130 19.08 -5.98 12.61
N GLU A 131 18.75 -5.41 11.45
CA GLU A 131 19.33 -4.14 10.99
C GLU A 131 19.05 -2.99 11.96
N ARG A 132 17.84 -2.89 12.49
CA ARG A 132 17.48 -1.87 13.49
C ARG A 132 18.30 -1.99 14.76
N LYS A 133 18.57 -3.22 15.22
CA LYS A 133 19.40 -3.46 16.41
C LYS A 133 20.85 -3.04 16.19
N GLU A 134 21.35 -3.22 14.96
CA GLU A 134 22.71 -2.81 14.61
C GLU A 134 22.85 -1.29 14.49
N GLU A 135 21.78 -0.60 14.10
CA GLU A 135 21.72 0.87 13.98
C GLU A 135 21.48 1.58 15.32
N GLU A 136 20.88 0.89 16.31
CA GLU A 136 20.73 1.46 17.65
C GLU A 136 22.07 1.57 18.33
N PRO A 137 22.51 2.78 18.77
CA PRO A 137 23.75 2.91 19.53
C PRO A 137 23.62 2.16 20.86
N GLU A 138 24.62 1.32 21.16
CA GLU A 138 24.71 0.72 22.49
C GLU A 138 24.78 1.84 23.53
N ASN A 139 23.68 2.09 24.18
CA ASN A 139 23.68 2.88 25.40
C ASN A 139 24.19 1.97 26.54
N GLY A 140 25.48 2.03 26.71
CA GLY A 140 26.12 1.40 27.83
C GLY A 140 25.70 2.00 29.16
#